data_8e47f2fbd1053918c377380a46147b30
#
_entry.id   8e47f2fbd1053918c377380a46147b30
#
_cell.length_a   1.000
_cell.length_b   1.000
_cell.length_c   1.000
_cell.angle_alpha   90.00
_cell.angle_beta   90.00
_cell.angle_gamma   90.00
#
_symmetry.space_group_name_H-M   'P 1'
#
loop_
_entity.id
_entity.type
_entity.pdbx_description
1 polymer ?
#
loop_
_entity_poly.entity_id
_entity_poly.type
_entity_poly.pdbx_seq_one_letter_code
_entity_poly.pdbx_strand_id
1 'polypeptide(L)'
;MPFDLKKFKNIQKEDRYSRQLYRMKQNGLDTKNIEDTIKKALDNINNGVKSFVIYGDPQSGKTEMMIGLTANLLDKGYSIVVVLLNDNVELLKQNLDRFARSGLDPTPRNFSEILDYSINIEGKDWIIFCKKNSKDLQRLIDKIGNEENKVIIDDEGDYATPNSKINKQTQTKINRLVGELIGENGLYIGVTATPARLDLNNTFNNANDRWIYFPSHENYTGPDVFFPLNLSDKLNFNLNYLPDKYDDPKYLKEALFRFFVKVAYLNLRINPKEENY
;
A
#
# COMPACT_ATOMS: atom_id res chain seq x y z
N MET A 1 -2.35 26.73 24.57
CA MET A 1 -2.08 25.61 25.51
C MET A 1 -0.61 25.65 25.86
N PRO A 2 -0.20 25.54 27.14
CA PRO A 2 1.20 25.47 27.47
C PRO A 2 1.84 24.20 26.94
N PHE A 3 3.03 24.31 26.36
CA PHE A 3 3.79 23.21 25.82
C PHE A 3 4.32 22.31 26.97
N ASP A 4 3.91 21.06 26.99
CA ASP A 4 4.31 20.10 28.03
C ASP A 4 5.62 19.39 27.64
N LEU A 5 6.73 19.90 28.16
CA LEU A 5 8.07 19.37 27.96
C LEU A 5 8.27 17.92 28.43
N LYS A 6 7.51 17.46 29.45
CA LYS A 6 7.61 16.08 29.94
C LYS A 6 6.96 15.12 28.94
N LYS A 7 5.79 15.50 28.40
CA LYS A 7 5.10 14.75 27.37
C LYS A 7 5.93 14.66 26.09
N PHE A 8 6.58 15.77 25.70
CA PHE A 8 7.47 15.80 24.53
C PHE A 8 8.71 14.92 24.70
N LYS A 9 9.37 14.93 25.88
CA LYS A 9 10.52 14.06 26.17
C LYS A 9 10.15 12.58 26.20
N ASN A 10 8.94 12.23 26.63
CA ASN A 10 8.47 10.85 26.62
C ASN A 10 8.22 10.37 25.18
N ILE A 11 7.64 11.21 24.31
CA ILE A 11 7.43 10.91 22.90
C ILE A 11 8.77 10.68 22.16
N GLN A 12 9.83 11.41 22.51
CA GLN A 12 11.16 11.20 21.93
C GLN A 12 11.85 9.88 22.35
N LYS A 13 11.39 9.25 23.44
CA LYS A 13 11.89 7.95 23.89
C LYS A 13 11.16 6.75 23.28
N GLU A 14 10.00 6.99 22.66
CA GLU A 14 9.24 5.94 22.01
C GLU A 14 9.86 5.60 20.65
N ASP A 15 9.82 4.32 20.28
CA ASP A 15 10.22 3.85 18.97
C ASP A 15 9.30 4.40 17.85
N ARG A 16 9.74 4.30 16.62
CA ARG A 16 9.00 4.81 15.45
C ARG A 16 7.60 4.18 15.34
N TYR A 17 7.51 2.89 15.60
CA TYR A 17 6.26 2.15 15.50
C TYR A 17 5.23 2.63 16.53
N SER A 18 5.61 2.75 17.80
CA SER A 18 4.74 3.27 18.86
C SER A 18 4.26 4.68 18.56
N ARG A 19 5.11 5.55 18.02
CA ARG A 19 4.73 6.90 17.59
C ARG A 19 3.69 6.87 16.47
N GLN A 20 3.82 5.95 15.50
CA GLN A 20 2.83 5.81 14.42
C GLN A 20 1.49 5.30 14.93
N LEU A 21 1.47 4.31 15.81
CA LEU A 21 0.22 3.84 16.42
C LEU A 21 -0.47 4.94 17.23
N TYR A 22 0.30 5.71 17.98
CA TYR A 22 -0.24 6.86 18.71
C TYR A 22 -0.86 7.90 17.77
N ARG A 23 -0.16 8.28 16.69
CA ARG A 23 -0.69 9.18 15.66
C ARG A 23 -2.01 8.67 15.06
N MET A 24 -2.05 7.40 14.68
CA MET A 24 -3.25 6.78 14.09
C MET A 24 -4.43 6.85 15.08
N LYS A 25 -4.21 6.49 16.34
CA LYS A 25 -5.23 6.55 17.40
C LYS A 25 -5.72 7.99 17.65
N GLN A 26 -4.83 8.98 17.62
CA GLN A 26 -5.21 10.40 17.74
C GLN A 26 -6.06 10.89 16.56
N ASN A 27 -5.89 10.30 15.38
CA ASN A 27 -6.70 10.57 14.20
C ASN A 27 -8.01 9.74 14.15
N GLY A 28 -8.35 9.04 15.25
CA GLY A 28 -9.57 8.27 15.35
C GLY A 28 -9.54 6.93 14.60
N LEU A 29 -8.36 6.45 14.20
CA LEU A 29 -8.23 5.14 13.55
C LEU A 29 -8.16 4.03 14.61
N ASP A 30 -8.92 2.96 14.41
CA ASP A 30 -8.68 1.70 15.12
C ASP A 30 -7.45 1.02 14.55
N THR A 31 -6.47 0.78 15.39
CA THR A 31 -5.17 0.21 15.00
C THR A 31 -5.10 -1.30 15.17
N LYS A 32 -6.12 -1.95 15.73
CA LYS A 32 -6.08 -3.38 16.06
C LYS A 32 -5.71 -4.26 14.85
N ASN A 33 -6.40 -4.08 13.72
CA ASN A 33 -6.12 -4.85 12.51
C ASN A 33 -4.70 -4.57 11.97
N ILE A 34 -4.21 -3.34 12.11
CA ILE A 34 -2.85 -2.96 11.73
C ILE A 34 -1.84 -3.66 12.65
N GLU A 35 -2.03 -3.58 13.96
CA GLU A 35 -1.16 -4.20 14.96
C GLU A 35 -1.09 -5.72 14.78
N ASP A 36 -2.22 -6.38 14.60
CA ASP A 36 -2.31 -7.84 14.38
C ASP A 36 -1.62 -8.26 13.07
N THR A 37 -1.80 -7.50 12.00
CA THR A 37 -1.17 -7.77 10.70
C THR A 37 0.33 -7.61 10.76
N ILE A 38 0.83 -6.53 11.37
CA ILE A 38 2.27 -6.29 11.54
C ILE A 38 2.88 -7.37 12.42
N LYS A 39 2.21 -7.79 13.49
CA LYS A 39 2.66 -8.91 14.33
C LYS A 39 2.86 -10.20 13.52
N LYS A 40 1.87 -10.57 12.69
CA LYS A 40 1.99 -11.74 11.80
C LYS A 40 3.12 -11.61 10.79
N ALA A 41 3.34 -10.39 10.26
CA ALA A 41 4.47 -10.12 9.36
C ALA A 41 5.81 -10.33 10.06
N LEU A 42 5.95 -9.86 11.29
CA LEU A 42 7.13 -10.07 12.11
C LEU A 42 7.32 -11.54 12.46
N ASP A 43 6.25 -12.28 12.74
CA ASP A 43 6.32 -13.73 13.00
C ASP A 43 6.86 -14.46 11.77
N ASN A 44 6.42 -14.11 10.55
CA ASN A 44 6.99 -14.65 9.32
C ASN A 44 8.50 -14.36 9.21
N ILE A 45 8.89 -13.10 9.42
CA ILE A 45 10.29 -12.66 9.36
C ILE A 45 11.15 -13.41 10.39
N ASN A 46 10.70 -13.50 11.63
CA ASN A 46 11.39 -14.19 12.70
C ASN A 46 11.54 -15.71 12.43
N ASN A 47 10.62 -16.30 11.67
CA ASN A 47 10.69 -17.67 11.18
C ASN A 47 11.53 -17.83 9.91
N GLY A 48 12.27 -16.81 9.49
CA GLY A 48 13.18 -16.85 8.34
C GLY A 48 12.48 -16.76 6.97
N VAL A 49 11.20 -16.37 6.94
CA VAL A 49 10.47 -16.18 5.67
C VAL A 49 10.94 -14.88 5.01
N LYS A 50 11.59 -14.98 3.85
CA LYS A 50 12.14 -13.84 3.11
C LYS A 50 11.19 -13.25 2.10
N SER A 51 10.03 -13.89 1.82
CA SER A 51 9.06 -13.41 0.86
C SER A 51 7.65 -13.83 1.27
N PHE A 52 6.72 -12.89 1.37
CA PHE A 52 5.31 -13.15 1.66
C PHE A 52 4.41 -12.02 1.17
N VAL A 53 3.10 -12.24 1.22
CA VAL A 53 2.09 -11.30 0.75
C VAL A 53 1.17 -10.88 1.89
N ILE A 54 0.87 -9.59 1.97
CA ILE A 54 -0.22 -9.03 2.77
C ILE A 54 -1.32 -8.63 1.81
N TYR A 55 -2.51 -9.19 1.98
CA TYR A 55 -3.64 -8.89 1.11
C TYR A 55 -4.85 -8.42 1.91
N GLY A 56 -5.63 -7.53 1.33
CA GLY A 56 -6.84 -6.98 1.96
C GLY A 56 -7.68 -6.23 0.96
N ASP A 57 -8.93 -5.94 1.31
CA ASP A 57 -9.88 -5.30 0.42
C ASP A 57 -9.38 -3.98 -0.18
N PRO A 58 -9.86 -3.59 -1.37
CA PRO A 58 -9.58 -2.25 -1.91
C PRO A 58 -9.96 -1.17 -0.91
N GLN A 59 -9.10 -0.16 -0.72
CA GLN A 59 -9.33 0.96 0.20
C GLN A 59 -9.52 0.57 1.68
N SER A 60 -9.06 -0.60 2.10
CA SER A 60 -9.14 -1.07 3.50
C SER A 60 -8.17 -0.41 4.48
N GLY A 61 -7.40 0.60 4.04
CA GLY A 61 -6.38 1.26 4.88
C GLY A 61 -4.98 0.67 4.76
N LYS A 62 -4.67 -0.09 3.69
CA LYS A 62 -3.34 -0.70 3.46
C LYS A 62 -2.19 0.31 3.53
N THR A 63 -2.39 1.56 3.12
CA THR A 63 -1.34 2.59 3.22
C THR A 63 -0.94 2.88 4.67
N GLU A 64 -1.91 3.00 5.60
CA GLU A 64 -1.60 3.19 7.03
C GLU A 64 -0.93 1.95 7.63
N MET A 65 -1.34 0.76 7.21
CA MET A 65 -0.66 -0.48 7.59
C MET A 65 0.79 -0.49 7.08
N MET A 66 1.05 -0.11 5.83
CA MET A 66 2.42 -0.03 5.29
C MET A 66 3.27 1.02 6.04
N ILE A 67 2.70 2.15 6.45
CA ILE A 67 3.39 3.16 7.27
C ILE A 67 3.81 2.55 8.61
N GLY A 68 2.88 1.89 9.31
CA GLY A 68 3.17 1.21 10.57
C GLY A 68 4.21 0.09 10.43
N LEU A 69 4.08 -0.72 9.37
CA LEU A 69 5.04 -1.78 9.05
C LEU A 69 6.44 -1.21 8.78
N THR A 70 6.54 -0.14 7.97
CA THR A 70 7.81 0.54 7.68
C THR A 70 8.47 1.03 8.97
N ALA A 71 7.71 1.68 9.85
CA ALA A 71 8.20 2.13 11.15
C ALA A 71 8.78 0.97 11.97
N ASN A 72 8.04 -0.15 12.05
CA ASN A 72 8.47 -1.31 12.81
C ASN A 72 9.70 -1.99 12.22
N LEU A 73 9.79 -2.12 10.90
CA LEU A 73 10.95 -2.69 10.20
C LEU A 73 12.23 -1.87 10.48
N LEU A 74 12.14 -0.54 10.43
CA LEU A 74 13.27 0.35 10.78
C LEU A 74 13.68 0.16 12.24
N ASP A 75 12.74 0.03 13.18
CA ASP A 75 13.04 -0.23 14.60
C ASP A 75 13.66 -1.64 14.82
N LYS A 76 13.45 -2.57 13.89
CA LYS A 76 14.07 -3.91 13.89
C LYS A 76 15.46 -3.94 13.23
N GLY A 77 15.95 -2.79 12.75
CA GLY A 77 17.30 -2.66 12.20
C GLY A 77 17.40 -2.86 10.68
N TYR A 78 16.26 -2.93 9.96
CA TYR A 78 16.30 -2.78 8.52
C TYR A 78 16.61 -1.33 8.18
N SER A 79 17.75 -1.07 7.54
CA SER A 79 18.20 0.30 7.27
C SER A 79 17.58 0.89 6.00
N ILE A 80 17.15 0.06 5.05
CA ILE A 80 16.58 0.53 3.78
C ILE A 80 15.22 -0.12 3.54
N VAL A 81 14.17 0.69 3.50
CA VAL A 81 12.82 0.28 3.08
C VAL A 81 12.50 0.93 1.75
N VAL A 82 12.35 0.10 0.71
CA VAL A 82 11.94 0.54 -0.63
C VAL A 82 10.46 0.25 -0.82
N VAL A 83 9.68 1.27 -1.14
CA VAL A 83 8.27 1.13 -1.51
C VAL A 83 8.17 1.21 -3.03
N LEU A 84 7.81 0.09 -3.66
CA LEU A 84 7.57 0.01 -5.10
C LEU A 84 6.12 0.31 -5.41
N LEU A 85 5.88 1.13 -6.41
CA LEU A 85 4.56 1.53 -6.88
C LEU A 85 4.44 1.30 -8.39
N ASN A 86 3.22 1.21 -8.90
CA ASN A 86 2.99 1.17 -10.33
C ASN A 86 3.61 2.38 -11.05
N ASP A 87 3.89 2.24 -12.35
CA ASP A 87 4.51 3.31 -13.15
C ASP A 87 3.53 4.47 -13.41
N ASN A 88 3.16 5.15 -12.33
CA ASN A 88 2.29 6.31 -12.31
C ASN A 88 2.89 7.39 -11.40
N VAL A 89 3.16 8.56 -11.97
CA VAL A 89 3.80 9.68 -11.25
C VAL A 89 2.88 10.28 -10.18
N GLU A 90 1.57 10.36 -10.45
CA GLU A 90 0.60 10.90 -9.51
C GLU A 90 0.43 9.99 -8.31
N LEU A 91 0.36 8.68 -8.54
CA LEU A 91 0.29 7.67 -7.50
C LEU A 91 1.54 7.70 -6.61
N LEU A 92 2.72 7.80 -7.23
CA LEU A 92 3.98 7.95 -6.49
C LEU A 92 3.94 9.18 -5.58
N LYS A 93 3.57 10.35 -6.13
CA LYS A 93 3.50 11.59 -5.37
C LYS A 93 2.48 11.50 -4.23
N GLN A 94 1.31 10.95 -4.49
CA GLN A 94 0.25 10.79 -3.49
C GLN A 94 0.70 9.91 -2.32
N ASN A 95 1.33 8.76 -2.59
CA ASN A 95 1.80 7.86 -1.54
C ASN A 95 2.99 8.45 -0.79
N LEU A 96 3.95 9.07 -1.49
CA LEU A 96 5.06 9.78 -0.89
C LEU A 96 4.59 10.87 0.09
N ASP A 97 3.61 11.68 -0.33
CA ASP A 97 3.00 12.73 0.51
C ASP A 97 2.32 12.15 1.76
N ARG A 98 1.60 11.02 1.62
CA ARG A 98 0.95 10.35 2.77
C ARG A 98 1.98 9.88 3.79
N PHE A 99 3.05 9.23 3.34
CA PHE A 99 4.13 8.78 4.20
C PHE A 99 4.86 9.96 4.84
N ALA A 100 5.14 11.04 4.10
CA ALA A 100 5.78 12.24 4.64
C ALA A 100 4.92 12.90 5.73
N ARG A 101 3.61 13.02 5.51
CA ARG A 101 2.67 13.58 6.50
C ARG A 101 2.48 12.70 7.74
N SER A 102 2.85 11.43 7.67
CA SER A 102 2.79 10.56 8.84
C SER A 102 3.85 10.90 9.90
N GLY A 103 4.84 11.73 9.56
CA GLY A 103 5.95 12.06 10.46
C GLY A 103 6.91 10.90 10.68
N LEU A 104 7.01 9.97 9.74
CA LEU A 104 8.04 8.94 9.74
C LEU A 104 9.44 9.56 9.69
N ASP A 105 10.34 9.00 10.45
CA ASP A 105 11.76 9.32 10.47
C ASP A 105 12.56 8.04 10.13
N PRO A 106 13.36 8.04 9.07
CA PRO A 106 13.68 9.18 8.17
C PRO A 106 12.50 9.59 7.29
N THR A 107 12.52 10.85 6.85
CA THR A 107 11.54 11.34 5.88
C THR A 107 11.64 10.56 4.57
N PRO A 108 10.53 10.01 4.05
CA PRO A 108 10.53 9.26 2.80
C PRO A 108 10.97 10.13 1.62
N ARG A 109 11.70 9.53 0.68
CA ARG A 109 12.26 10.22 -0.49
C ARG A 109 11.90 9.51 -1.78
N ASN A 110 11.78 10.27 -2.84
CA ASN A 110 11.75 9.72 -4.19
C ASN A 110 13.14 9.15 -4.52
N PHE A 111 13.21 7.99 -5.19
CA PHE A 111 14.48 7.37 -5.58
C PHE A 111 15.38 8.33 -6.36
N SER A 112 14.81 9.22 -7.18
CA SER A 112 15.58 10.20 -7.95
C SER A 112 16.39 11.16 -7.10
N GLU A 113 15.94 11.42 -5.87
CA GLU A 113 16.65 12.32 -4.93
C GLU A 113 17.92 11.69 -4.36
N ILE A 114 17.99 10.36 -4.29
CA ILE A 114 19.16 9.65 -3.74
C ILE A 114 20.21 9.28 -4.80
N LEU A 115 19.90 9.50 -6.07
CA LEU A 115 20.83 9.15 -7.18
C LEU A 115 22.06 10.05 -7.26
N ASP A 116 22.03 11.20 -6.59
CA ASP A 116 23.22 12.06 -6.51
C ASP A 116 24.39 11.31 -5.87
N TYR A 117 25.55 11.38 -6.51
CA TYR A 117 26.78 10.71 -6.03
C TYR A 117 27.26 11.24 -4.69
N SER A 118 26.91 12.49 -4.32
CA SER A 118 27.26 13.09 -3.02
C SER A 118 26.46 12.48 -1.86
N ILE A 119 25.35 11.79 -2.16
CA ILE A 119 24.52 11.16 -1.12
C ILE A 119 25.10 9.79 -0.78
N ASN A 120 25.65 9.70 0.44
CA ASN A 120 26.07 8.43 1.02
C ASN A 120 24.85 7.71 1.62
N ILE A 121 24.66 6.45 1.20
CA ILE A 121 23.60 5.56 1.67
C ILE A 121 24.00 4.86 2.97
N GLU A 122 25.25 4.47 3.09
CA GLU A 122 25.76 3.68 4.21
C GLU A 122 25.53 4.33 5.59
N GLY A 123 25.20 3.49 6.56
CA GLY A 123 25.09 3.88 7.97
C GLY A 123 23.91 4.81 8.32
N LYS A 124 22.94 4.91 7.42
CA LYS A 124 21.72 5.70 7.62
C LYS A 124 20.50 4.90 7.26
N ASP A 125 19.40 5.24 7.91
CA ASP A 125 18.10 4.68 7.57
C ASP A 125 17.48 5.44 6.38
N TRP A 126 16.82 4.69 5.47
CA TRP A 126 16.19 5.25 4.27
C TRP A 126 14.80 4.67 4.04
N ILE A 127 13.87 5.53 3.64
CA ILE A 127 12.57 5.15 3.07
C ILE A 127 12.54 5.70 1.65
N ILE A 128 12.53 4.81 0.66
CA ILE A 128 12.72 5.16 -0.76
C ILE A 128 11.49 4.74 -1.55
N PHE A 129 10.91 5.65 -2.30
CA PHE A 129 9.81 5.38 -3.21
C PHE A 129 10.30 5.28 -4.65
N CYS A 130 9.96 4.20 -5.34
CA CYS A 130 10.34 3.98 -6.74
C CYS A 130 9.19 3.40 -7.55
N LYS A 131 9.12 3.76 -8.82
CA LYS A 131 8.12 3.21 -9.76
C LYS A 131 8.60 1.89 -10.37
N LYS A 132 7.68 0.97 -10.59
CA LYS A 132 7.93 -0.33 -11.25
C LYS A 132 8.08 -0.19 -12.76
N ASN A 133 9.11 0.51 -13.22
CA ASN A 133 9.54 0.50 -14.60
C ASN A 133 11.03 0.14 -14.72
N SER A 134 11.45 -0.40 -15.85
CA SER A 134 12.79 -0.96 -15.99
C SER A 134 13.92 0.06 -15.89
N LYS A 135 13.66 1.32 -16.22
CA LYS A 135 14.67 2.39 -16.18
C LYS A 135 14.92 2.83 -14.73
N ASP A 136 13.84 3.08 -13.99
CA ASP A 136 13.93 3.57 -12.62
C ASP A 136 14.47 2.46 -11.69
N LEU A 137 13.99 1.22 -11.85
CA LEU A 137 14.50 0.08 -11.09
C LEU A 137 15.99 -0.16 -11.32
N GLN A 138 16.47 -0.11 -12.59
CA GLN A 138 17.90 -0.30 -12.88
C GLN A 138 18.75 0.76 -12.17
N ARG A 139 18.37 2.03 -12.26
CA ARG A 139 19.09 3.13 -11.59
C ARG A 139 19.09 2.99 -10.05
N LEU A 140 17.99 2.50 -9.48
CA LEU A 140 17.91 2.23 -8.06
C LEU A 140 18.83 1.06 -7.67
N ILE A 141 18.84 -0.03 -8.46
CA ILE A 141 19.74 -1.17 -8.26
C ILE A 141 21.20 -0.72 -8.32
N ASP A 142 21.57 0.08 -9.31
CA ASP A 142 22.93 0.61 -9.45
C ASP A 142 23.37 1.43 -8.22
N LYS A 143 22.43 2.06 -7.51
CA LYS A 143 22.69 2.87 -6.30
C LYS A 143 22.72 2.07 -5.00
N ILE A 144 21.77 1.15 -4.81
CA ILE A 144 21.57 0.44 -3.53
C ILE A 144 21.59 -1.09 -3.65
N GLY A 145 21.87 -1.64 -4.82
CA GLY A 145 21.79 -3.09 -5.04
C GLY A 145 22.66 -3.90 -4.08
N ASN A 146 23.83 -3.39 -3.73
CA ASN A 146 24.80 -4.04 -2.85
C ASN A 146 24.53 -3.82 -1.35
N GLU A 147 23.57 -2.95 -0.99
CA GLU A 147 23.27 -2.70 0.40
C GLU A 147 22.60 -3.93 1.03
N GLU A 148 22.98 -4.23 2.25
CA GLU A 148 22.36 -5.27 3.07
C GLU A 148 21.18 -4.70 3.91
N ASN A 149 20.45 -5.56 4.60
CA ASN A 149 19.35 -5.18 5.49
C ASN A 149 18.26 -4.32 4.84
N LYS A 150 17.93 -4.62 3.58
CA LYS A 150 16.88 -3.94 2.84
C LYS A 150 15.58 -4.73 2.79
N VAL A 151 14.48 -3.99 2.78
CA VAL A 151 13.12 -4.52 2.61
C VAL A 151 12.49 -3.86 1.39
N ILE A 152 11.87 -4.66 0.56
CA ILE A 152 11.07 -4.22 -0.58
C ILE A 152 9.60 -4.43 -0.24
N ILE A 153 8.85 -3.36 -0.07
CA ILE A 153 7.38 -3.37 0.04
C ILE A 153 6.84 -3.05 -1.35
N ASP A 154 6.17 -4.00 -1.96
CA ASP A 154 5.65 -3.87 -3.32
C ASP A 154 4.13 -3.61 -3.28
N ASP A 155 3.74 -2.34 -3.34
CA ASP A 155 2.33 -1.95 -3.40
C ASP A 155 1.74 -2.30 -4.77
N GLU A 156 0.57 -2.92 -4.77
CA GLU A 156 0.01 -3.60 -5.94
C GLU A 156 0.97 -4.64 -6.54
N GLY A 157 1.54 -5.48 -5.67
CA GLY A 157 2.52 -6.52 -6.05
C GLY A 157 1.99 -7.53 -7.08
N ASP A 158 0.68 -7.60 -7.30
CA ASP A 158 0.03 -8.39 -8.35
C ASP A 158 0.11 -7.74 -9.75
N TYR A 159 0.61 -6.51 -9.86
CA TYR A 159 0.75 -5.77 -11.10
C TYR A 159 2.23 -5.52 -11.46
N ALA A 160 2.60 -5.76 -12.72
CA ALA A 160 3.94 -5.61 -13.30
C ALA A 160 5.05 -6.49 -12.68
N THR A 161 5.01 -6.81 -11.39
CA THR A 161 5.94 -7.71 -10.71
C THR A 161 5.71 -9.17 -11.06
N PRO A 162 4.46 -9.68 -11.19
CA PRO A 162 4.21 -11.06 -11.56
C PRO A 162 4.80 -11.45 -12.91
N ASN A 163 5.20 -12.70 -13.03
CA ASN A 163 5.71 -13.24 -14.28
C ASN A 163 4.57 -13.56 -15.27
N SER A 164 4.22 -12.62 -16.13
CA SER A 164 3.16 -12.80 -17.14
C SER A 164 3.47 -13.83 -18.25
N LYS A 165 4.71 -14.40 -18.25
CA LYS A 165 5.15 -15.37 -19.27
C LYS A 165 5.25 -16.79 -18.73
N ILE A 166 4.31 -17.21 -17.90
CA ILE A 166 4.29 -18.50 -17.20
C ILE A 166 4.54 -19.68 -18.16
N ASN A 167 3.89 -19.67 -19.32
CA ASN A 167 3.99 -20.75 -20.31
C ASN A 167 5.32 -20.80 -21.06
N LYS A 168 6.22 -19.83 -20.86
CA LYS A 168 7.50 -19.72 -21.57
C LYS A 168 8.72 -19.87 -20.67
N GLN A 169 8.54 -20.14 -19.37
CA GLN A 169 9.63 -20.17 -18.36
C GLN A 169 10.54 -18.93 -18.39
N THR A 170 10.06 -17.81 -18.92
CA THR A 170 10.83 -16.59 -19.09
C THR A 170 10.29 -15.52 -18.16
N GLN A 171 11.11 -15.07 -17.23
CA GLN A 171 10.78 -13.94 -16.36
C GLN A 171 10.55 -12.66 -17.16
N THR A 172 9.60 -11.83 -16.73
CA THR A 172 9.50 -10.46 -17.26
C THR A 172 10.70 -9.64 -16.80
N LYS A 173 11.05 -8.61 -17.57
CA LYS A 173 12.16 -7.71 -17.21
C LYS A 173 11.94 -7.07 -15.83
N ILE A 174 10.72 -6.67 -15.49
CA ILE A 174 10.39 -6.09 -14.19
C ILE A 174 10.59 -7.11 -13.07
N ASN A 175 10.04 -8.32 -13.22
CA ASN A 175 10.21 -9.38 -12.21
C ASN A 175 11.69 -9.67 -11.94
N ARG A 176 12.53 -9.76 -12.98
CA ARG A 176 13.97 -9.95 -12.83
C ARG A 176 14.63 -8.80 -12.06
N LEU A 177 14.32 -7.55 -12.43
CA LEU A 177 14.91 -6.38 -11.77
C LEU A 177 14.46 -6.25 -10.30
N VAL A 178 13.20 -6.60 -9.98
CA VAL A 178 12.77 -6.65 -8.58
C VAL A 178 13.54 -7.74 -7.82
N GLY A 179 13.77 -8.91 -8.42
CA GLY A 179 14.60 -9.96 -7.83
C GLY A 179 16.05 -9.49 -7.60
N GLU A 180 16.67 -8.81 -8.57
CA GLU A 180 17.99 -8.21 -8.41
C GLU A 180 18.04 -7.15 -7.31
N LEU A 181 16.99 -6.32 -7.18
CA LEU A 181 16.88 -5.32 -6.12
C LEU A 181 16.78 -5.95 -4.73
N ILE A 182 16.02 -7.04 -4.58
CA ILE A 182 15.92 -7.79 -3.33
C ILE A 182 17.30 -8.38 -2.97
N GLY A 183 18.01 -8.96 -3.94
CA GLY A 183 19.27 -9.66 -3.71
C GLY A 183 19.10 -10.93 -2.87
N GLU A 184 20.21 -11.47 -2.34
CA GLU A 184 20.20 -12.74 -1.59
C GLU A 184 19.63 -12.60 -0.17
N ASN A 185 19.86 -11.45 0.47
CA ASN A 185 19.54 -11.22 1.88
C ASN A 185 18.35 -10.27 2.12
N GLY A 186 17.81 -9.65 1.08
CA GLY A 186 16.68 -8.75 1.19
C GLY A 186 15.36 -9.46 1.53
N LEU A 187 14.44 -8.71 2.11
CA LEU A 187 13.08 -9.13 2.42
C LEU A 187 12.12 -8.56 1.38
N TYR A 188 11.21 -9.38 0.87
CA TYR A 188 10.13 -8.94 -0.01
C TYR A 188 8.76 -9.09 0.64
N ILE A 189 7.96 -8.03 0.62
CA ILE A 189 6.60 -8.00 1.12
C ILE A 189 5.69 -7.44 0.04
N GLY A 190 4.94 -8.31 -0.63
CA GLY A 190 3.91 -7.87 -1.58
C GLY A 190 2.67 -7.38 -0.84
N VAL A 191 2.09 -6.26 -1.27
CA VAL A 191 0.82 -5.73 -0.75
C VAL A 191 -0.17 -5.66 -1.89
N THR A 192 -1.35 -6.24 -1.76
CA THR A 192 -2.33 -6.27 -2.85
C THR A 192 -3.78 -6.34 -2.38
N ALA A 193 -4.70 -5.93 -3.25
CA ALA A 193 -6.13 -6.18 -3.10
C ALA A 193 -6.61 -7.38 -3.92
N THR A 194 -5.79 -7.92 -4.83
CA THR A 194 -6.15 -8.98 -5.78
C THR A 194 -5.14 -10.14 -5.75
N PRO A 195 -5.06 -10.88 -4.62
CA PRO A 195 -4.04 -11.90 -4.40
C PRO A 195 -4.08 -13.06 -5.42
N ALA A 196 -5.24 -13.35 -6.00
CA ALA A 196 -5.39 -14.43 -6.97
C ALA A 196 -4.46 -14.32 -8.19
N ARG A 197 -4.08 -13.10 -8.59
CA ARG A 197 -3.11 -12.88 -9.68
C ARG A 197 -1.71 -13.33 -9.32
N LEU A 198 -1.30 -13.18 -8.05
CA LEU A 198 0.02 -13.64 -7.57
C LEU A 198 0.09 -15.15 -7.51
N ASP A 199 -0.97 -15.81 -7.06
CA ASP A 199 -1.08 -17.26 -7.00
C ASP A 199 -0.97 -17.88 -8.41
N LEU A 200 -1.76 -17.38 -9.37
CA LEU A 200 -1.73 -17.81 -10.77
C LEU A 200 -0.36 -17.60 -11.44
N ASN A 201 0.42 -16.64 -11.00
CA ASN A 201 1.68 -16.27 -11.62
C ASN A 201 2.92 -16.86 -10.93
N ASN A 202 2.75 -17.62 -9.86
CA ASN A 202 3.82 -18.29 -9.11
C ASN A 202 5.05 -17.39 -8.89
N THR A 203 4.78 -16.16 -8.43
CA THR A 203 5.79 -15.12 -8.27
C THR A 203 6.57 -15.35 -6.98
N PHE A 204 7.90 -15.37 -7.04
CA PHE A 204 8.82 -15.47 -5.90
C PHE A 204 8.62 -16.70 -4.97
N ASN A 205 8.10 -17.82 -5.46
CA ASN A 205 7.86 -19.03 -4.65
C ASN A 205 7.21 -18.76 -3.28
N ASN A 206 6.25 -17.83 -3.26
CA ASN A 206 5.51 -17.51 -2.05
C ASN A 206 4.69 -18.73 -1.60
N ALA A 207 5.01 -19.26 -0.44
CA ALA A 207 4.16 -20.26 0.20
C ALA A 207 2.85 -19.59 0.64
N ASN A 208 1.71 -20.01 0.07
CA ASN A 208 0.40 -19.42 0.35
C ASN A 208 0.01 -19.48 1.84
N ASP A 209 0.56 -20.44 2.59
CA ASP A 209 0.40 -20.58 4.04
C ASP A 209 1.04 -19.43 4.84
N ARG A 210 1.91 -18.63 4.21
CA ARG A 210 2.56 -17.46 4.78
C ARG A 210 1.89 -16.13 4.42
N TRP A 211 0.86 -16.17 3.59
CA TRP A 211 0.11 -14.97 3.25
C TRP A 211 -0.69 -14.47 4.45
N ILE A 212 -0.78 -13.15 4.56
CA ILE A 212 -1.43 -12.49 5.69
C ILE A 212 -2.64 -11.72 5.19
N TYR A 213 -3.82 -12.07 5.68
CA TYR A 213 -5.02 -11.27 5.45
C TYR A 213 -5.01 -10.05 6.37
N PHE A 214 -5.15 -8.86 5.78
CA PHE A 214 -5.37 -7.59 6.45
C PHE A 214 -6.87 -7.28 6.44
N PRO A 215 -7.58 -7.46 7.56
CA PRO A 215 -9.02 -7.21 7.62
C PRO A 215 -9.33 -5.72 7.46
N SER A 216 -10.42 -5.44 6.76
CA SER A 216 -10.98 -4.09 6.71
C SER A 216 -11.57 -3.69 8.06
N HIS A 217 -11.70 -2.38 8.28
CA HIS A 217 -12.34 -1.81 9.46
C HIS A 217 -13.85 -2.15 9.48
N GLU A 218 -14.46 -2.23 10.67
CA GLU A 218 -15.90 -2.54 10.83
C GLU A 218 -16.83 -1.61 10.04
N ASN A 219 -16.44 -0.35 9.87
CA ASN A 219 -17.19 0.63 9.09
C ASN A 219 -16.83 0.62 7.59
N TYR A 220 -16.06 -0.37 7.13
CA TYR A 220 -15.71 -0.47 5.73
C TYR A 220 -16.92 -0.89 4.89
N THR A 221 -17.22 -0.12 3.87
CA THR A 221 -18.26 -0.42 2.89
C THR A 221 -17.62 -1.07 1.67
N GLY A 222 -17.58 -2.39 1.69
CA GLY A 222 -16.94 -3.21 0.65
C GLY A 222 -17.90 -3.72 -0.42
N PRO A 223 -17.39 -4.58 -1.32
CA PRO A 223 -18.18 -5.20 -2.38
C PRO A 223 -19.46 -5.89 -1.89
N ASP A 224 -19.43 -6.49 -0.71
CA ASP A 224 -20.57 -7.21 -0.13
C ASP A 224 -21.78 -6.30 0.14
N VAL A 225 -21.53 -5.01 0.40
CA VAL A 225 -22.59 -4.01 0.58
C VAL A 225 -23.17 -3.58 -0.78
N PHE A 226 -22.31 -3.45 -1.80
CA PHE A 226 -22.72 -3.02 -3.14
C PHE A 226 -23.24 -4.17 -4.01
N PHE A 227 -22.72 -5.38 -3.78
CA PHE A 227 -23.03 -6.59 -4.55
C PHE A 227 -23.34 -7.76 -3.60
N PRO A 228 -24.41 -7.67 -2.78
CA PRO A 228 -24.76 -8.75 -1.86
C PRO A 228 -25.11 -10.02 -2.63
N LEU A 229 -24.64 -11.16 -2.12
CA LEU A 229 -24.93 -12.47 -2.72
C LEU A 229 -26.41 -12.82 -2.64
N ASN A 230 -27.13 -12.32 -1.61
CA ASN A 230 -28.56 -12.51 -1.47
C ASN A 230 -29.30 -11.23 -1.88
N LEU A 231 -30.00 -11.28 -3.00
CA LEU A 231 -30.80 -10.17 -3.54
C LEU A 231 -32.04 -9.83 -2.69
N SER A 232 -32.36 -10.63 -1.67
CA SER A 232 -33.47 -10.37 -0.73
C SER A 232 -33.16 -9.25 0.28
N ASP A 233 -31.90 -8.89 0.44
CA ASP A 233 -31.51 -7.80 1.33
C ASP A 233 -31.92 -6.47 0.68
N LYS A 234 -32.55 -5.58 1.45
CA LYS A 234 -32.99 -4.26 0.97
C LYS A 234 -31.79 -3.46 0.51
N LEU A 235 -31.56 -3.45 -0.81
CA LEU A 235 -30.50 -2.66 -1.41
C LEU A 235 -30.82 -1.16 -1.27
N ASN A 236 -29.94 -0.41 -0.67
CA ASN A 236 -30.04 1.05 -0.59
C ASN A 236 -29.61 1.75 -1.90
N PHE A 237 -29.43 0.98 -2.98
CA PHE A 237 -29.02 1.45 -4.30
C PHE A 237 -29.74 0.65 -5.40
N ASN A 238 -29.86 1.25 -6.58
CA ASN A 238 -30.45 0.62 -7.74
C ASN A 238 -29.42 -0.27 -8.45
N LEU A 239 -29.63 -1.57 -8.42
CA LEU A 239 -28.87 -2.53 -9.23
C LEU A 239 -29.55 -2.67 -10.60
N ASN A 240 -28.82 -2.31 -11.67
CA ASN A 240 -29.27 -2.55 -13.03
C ASN A 240 -28.41 -3.62 -13.67
N TYR A 241 -29.01 -4.70 -14.12
CA TYR A 241 -28.33 -5.75 -14.89
C TYR A 241 -28.09 -5.27 -16.32
N LEU A 242 -26.86 -5.39 -16.80
CA LEU A 242 -26.56 -5.19 -18.22
C LEU A 242 -26.93 -6.47 -18.99
N PRO A 243 -27.56 -6.36 -20.17
CA PRO A 243 -27.79 -7.53 -21.03
C PRO A 243 -26.46 -8.16 -21.42
N ASP A 244 -26.41 -9.51 -21.43
CA ASP A 244 -25.27 -10.24 -21.95
C ASP A 244 -24.99 -9.82 -23.41
N LYS A 245 -23.74 -9.52 -23.73
CA LYS A 245 -23.25 -9.12 -25.06
C LYS A 245 -23.58 -7.69 -25.50
N TYR A 246 -23.75 -6.75 -24.59
CA TYR A 246 -24.10 -5.38 -24.98
C TYR A 246 -22.97 -4.40 -24.64
N ASP A 247 -22.27 -3.93 -25.68
CA ASP A 247 -21.24 -2.87 -25.59
C ASP A 247 -21.82 -1.45 -25.76
N ASP A 248 -23.12 -1.27 -25.59
CA ASP A 248 -23.75 0.03 -25.82
C ASP A 248 -23.39 1.00 -24.69
N PRO A 249 -22.67 2.10 -24.97
CA PRO A 249 -22.32 3.12 -23.99
C PRO A 249 -23.53 3.83 -23.36
N LYS A 250 -24.76 3.58 -23.87
CA LYS A 250 -25.99 4.13 -23.34
C LYS A 250 -26.17 3.82 -21.85
N TYR A 251 -25.94 2.57 -21.45
CA TYR A 251 -26.10 2.16 -20.04
C TYR A 251 -25.09 2.85 -19.12
N LEU A 252 -23.84 2.96 -19.58
CA LEU A 252 -22.81 3.71 -18.84
C LEU A 252 -23.18 5.20 -18.72
N LYS A 253 -23.64 5.83 -19.81
CA LYS A 253 -24.09 7.24 -19.80
C LYS A 253 -25.27 7.45 -18.85
N GLU A 254 -26.23 6.54 -18.84
CA GLU A 254 -27.38 6.61 -17.93
C GLU A 254 -26.95 6.44 -16.46
N ALA A 255 -26.07 5.49 -16.16
CA ALA A 255 -25.52 5.31 -14.82
C ALA A 255 -24.76 6.55 -14.33
N LEU A 256 -23.90 7.13 -15.18
CA LEU A 256 -23.17 8.36 -14.88
C LEU A 256 -24.12 9.55 -14.66
N PHE A 257 -25.13 9.70 -15.52
CA PHE A 257 -26.11 10.76 -15.36
C PHE A 257 -26.85 10.67 -14.01
N ARG A 258 -27.35 9.47 -13.68
CA ARG A 258 -28.00 9.21 -12.38
C ARG A 258 -27.07 9.47 -11.20
N PHE A 259 -25.79 9.09 -11.31
CA PHE A 259 -24.78 9.36 -10.30
C PHE A 259 -24.62 10.87 -10.08
N PHE A 260 -24.39 11.65 -11.14
CA PHE A 260 -24.21 13.09 -11.03
C PHE A 260 -25.45 13.82 -10.48
N VAL A 261 -26.66 13.39 -10.88
CA VAL A 261 -27.90 13.94 -10.31
C VAL A 261 -28.00 13.69 -8.80
N LYS A 262 -27.65 12.46 -8.36
CA LYS A 262 -27.64 12.15 -6.92
C LYS A 262 -26.57 12.92 -6.16
N VAL A 263 -25.38 13.06 -6.71
CA VAL A 263 -24.29 13.85 -6.08
C VAL A 263 -24.71 15.32 -5.95
N ALA A 264 -25.26 15.90 -7.00
CA ALA A 264 -25.77 17.28 -6.94
C ALA A 264 -26.86 17.45 -5.88
N TYR A 265 -27.81 16.51 -5.82
CA TYR A 265 -28.87 16.52 -4.81
C TYR A 265 -28.33 16.41 -3.38
N LEU A 266 -27.33 15.55 -3.14
CA LEU A 266 -26.70 15.42 -1.83
C LEU A 266 -25.95 16.68 -1.43
N ASN A 267 -25.22 17.31 -2.36
CA ASN A 267 -24.51 18.56 -2.11
C ASN A 267 -25.47 19.70 -1.75
N LEU A 268 -26.60 19.81 -2.44
CA LEU A 268 -27.64 20.80 -2.11
C LEU A 268 -28.28 20.57 -0.73
N ARG A 269 -28.37 19.31 -0.27
CA ARG A 269 -28.89 19.00 1.08
C ARG A 269 -27.87 19.22 2.18
N ILE A 270 -26.58 19.02 1.92
CA ILE A 270 -25.51 19.16 2.93
C ILE A 270 -25.17 20.64 3.15
N ASN A 271 -25.35 21.51 2.13
CA ASN A 271 -25.12 22.96 2.21
C ASN A 271 -26.41 23.78 2.00
N PRO A 272 -27.39 23.71 2.92
CA PRO A 272 -28.63 24.48 2.77
C PRO A 272 -28.46 25.99 3.06
N LYS A 273 -27.24 26.49 3.32
CA LYS A 273 -26.97 27.88 3.73
C LYS A 273 -26.45 28.80 2.65
N GLU A 274 -26.28 28.34 1.40
CA GLU A 274 -25.83 29.18 0.27
C GLU A 274 -26.93 29.58 -0.70
N GLU A 275 -28.21 29.38 -0.39
CA GLU A 275 -29.32 29.91 -1.16
C GLU A 275 -29.83 31.24 -0.56
N ASN A 276 -28.98 32.23 -0.42
CA ASN A 276 -29.37 33.62 -0.24
C ASN A 276 -28.33 34.52 -0.91
N TYR A 277 -28.38 34.53 -2.26
CA TYR A 277 -28.02 35.71 -3.07
C TYR A 277 -28.69 35.60 -4.42
#